data_c9fa2881c6070473bfd6efabb940e153
#
_entry.id   c9fa2881c6070473bfd6efabb940e153
#
_cell.length_a   1.000
_cell.length_b   1.000
_cell.length_c   1.000
_cell.angle_alpha   90.00
_cell.angle_beta   90.00
_cell.angle_gamma   90.00
#
_symmetry.space_group_name_H-M   'P 1'
#
loop_
_entity.id
_entity.type
_entity.pdbx_description
1 polymer ?
#
loop_
_entity_poly.entity_id
_entity_poly.type
_entity_poly.pdbx_seq_one_letter_code
_entity_poly.pdbx_strand_id
1 'polypeptide(L)'
;MNRYKLKDLSLNKLEYGSGAAACEYDGSTRYVRITDIDNEGNLGEDVVSPNTVDDKYLLNDGDVLFARTGATVGKTYLYRASAGRCIYAGFLIRVVPNQELIRPDYLYYFTKSPQYKGFVQSSMKVVAQPNINAKQYGDLEFNVPSLSEQDSIIEKLKAVSTVIALRKTELLKLDELIKARFVELFSEYEWSTTIGNYIAELRGGKSLAGTEPCKNKVLKTGAATFGWFDPEQYKFLPQDYEPLQEHKVETGDVMISRMNTPELVGACSYVFEAPENMYYPDRLWKVITKNNANPIFIWQLLWDPEIRRQIKEKSGGTSGTMHNISKPKLLEIKCIDVPVTVQNDFADFVKQVDKSKVVVQNALKKADILFDSLMQTYFR
;
A
#
# COMPACT_ATOMS: atom_id res chain seq x y z
N MET A 1 -0.47 -30.91 21.63
CA MET A 1 -1.10 -30.42 20.37
C MET A 1 -1.54 -31.61 19.56
N ASN A 2 -2.80 -31.64 19.13
CA ASN A 2 -3.34 -32.67 18.24
C ASN A 2 -3.27 -32.17 16.79
N ARG A 3 -3.01 -33.07 15.83
CA ARG A 3 -2.96 -32.77 14.42
C ARG A 3 -4.31 -33.09 13.79
N TYR A 4 -4.89 -32.12 13.08
CA TYR A 4 -6.17 -32.24 12.41
C TYR A 4 -6.09 -31.82 10.95
N LYS A 5 -6.99 -32.39 10.14
CA LYS A 5 -7.28 -31.87 8.79
C LYS A 5 -8.31 -30.74 8.92
N LEU A 6 -8.22 -29.72 8.05
CA LEU A 6 -9.16 -28.60 8.07
C LEU A 6 -10.63 -29.06 7.96
N LYS A 7 -10.90 -30.09 7.18
CA LYS A 7 -12.27 -30.66 7.06
C LYS A 7 -12.81 -31.22 8.37
N ASP A 8 -11.94 -31.72 9.25
CA ASP A 8 -12.33 -32.32 10.54
C ASP A 8 -12.58 -31.24 11.62
N LEU A 9 -12.16 -30.00 11.33
CA LEU A 9 -12.36 -28.80 12.15
C LEU A 9 -13.57 -27.97 11.72
N SER A 10 -14.25 -28.35 10.65
CA SER A 10 -15.44 -27.67 10.13
C SER A 10 -16.71 -28.41 10.55
N LEU A 11 -17.75 -27.69 10.99
CA LEU A 11 -19.06 -28.25 11.28
C LEU A 11 -19.72 -28.89 10.05
N ASN A 12 -19.49 -28.25 8.86
CA ASN A 12 -20.06 -28.68 7.61
C ASN A 12 -18.95 -29.06 6.62
N LYS A 13 -19.30 -29.73 5.54
CA LYS A 13 -18.38 -29.87 4.41
C LYS A 13 -17.98 -28.49 3.91
N LEU A 14 -16.74 -28.36 3.43
CA LEU A 14 -16.28 -27.14 2.80
C LEU A 14 -17.09 -26.88 1.52
N GLU A 15 -17.76 -25.73 1.45
CA GLU A 15 -18.74 -25.43 0.40
C GLU A 15 -18.28 -24.27 -0.49
N TYR A 16 -18.55 -24.39 -1.77
CA TYR A 16 -18.39 -23.30 -2.73
C TYR A 16 -19.54 -22.30 -2.59
N GLY A 17 -19.27 -21.03 -2.89
CA GLY A 17 -20.28 -20.00 -2.83
C GLY A 17 -21.25 -19.97 -4.00
N SER A 18 -22.06 -18.91 -4.03
CA SER A 18 -23.10 -18.68 -5.02
C SER A 18 -22.53 -18.46 -6.44
N GLY A 19 -23.22 -19.00 -7.44
CA GLY A 19 -23.01 -18.68 -8.84
C GLY A 19 -23.74 -17.42 -9.33
N ALA A 20 -24.33 -16.64 -8.45
CA ALA A 20 -25.03 -15.40 -8.80
C ALA A 20 -24.09 -14.41 -9.51
N ALA A 21 -24.65 -13.56 -10.37
CA ALA A 21 -23.92 -12.46 -10.98
C ALA A 21 -23.88 -11.26 -10.01
N ALA A 22 -22.77 -10.52 -10.03
CA ALA A 22 -22.69 -9.26 -9.30
C ALA A 22 -23.51 -8.16 -9.99
N CYS A 23 -24.20 -7.35 -9.22
CA CYS A 23 -24.91 -6.15 -9.67
C CYS A 23 -24.60 -4.98 -8.71
N GLU A 24 -25.13 -3.80 -9.03
CA GLU A 24 -25.03 -2.62 -8.17
C GLU A 24 -25.54 -2.92 -6.76
N TYR A 25 -24.91 -2.32 -5.76
CA TYR A 25 -25.26 -2.56 -4.35
C TYR A 25 -26.69 -2.09 -4.04
N ASP A 26 -27.52 -3.00 -3.59
CA ASP A 26 -28.94 -2.79 -3.25
C ASP A 26 -29.20 -2.18 -1.86
N GLY A 27 -28.12 -1.90 -1.11
CA GLY A 27 -28.21 -1.39 0.26
C GLY A 27 -28.49 -2.45 1.32
N SER A 28 -28.65 -3.73 0.94
CA SER A 28 -29.05 -4.78 1.88
C SER A 28 -28.07 -5.93 2.01
N THR A 29 -27.68 -6.56 0.91
CA THR A 29 -26.87 -7.77 0.92
C THR A 29 -25.59 -7.59 0.10
N ARG A 30 -24.43 -7.65 0.76
CA ARG A 30 -23.13 -7.62 0.10
C ARG A 30 -22.78 -8.98 -0.49
N TYR A 31 -22.31 -8.98 -1.75
CA TYR A 31 -21.77 -10.15 -2.43
C TYR A 31 -20.24 -10.16 -2.35
N VAL A 32 -19.68 -10.99 -1.47
CA VAL A 32 -18.23 -11.08 -1.25
C VAL A 32 -17.57 -11.89 -2.36
N ARG A 33 -16.68 -11.26 -3.12
CA ARG A 33 -15.93 -11.86 -4.23
C ARG A 33 -14.46 -12.04 -3.86
N ILE A 34 -13.72 -12.85 -4.61
CA ILE A 34 -12.26 -13.02 -4.41
C ILE A 34 -11.47 -11.72 -4.62
N THR A 35 -11.99 -10.81 -5.47
CA THR A 35 -11.39 -9.49 -5.74
C THR A 35 -11.57 -8.50 -4.62
N ASP A 36 -12.54 -8.71 -3.74
CA ASP A 36 -12.87 -7.80 -2.64
C ASP A 36 -11.95 -8.01 -1.43
N ILE A 37 -11.23 -9.15 -1.38
CA ILE A 37 -10.34 -9.51 -0.27
C ILE A 37 -8.93 -9.01 -0.56
N ASP A 38 -8.42 -8.11 0.28
CA ASP A 38 -7.05 -7.61 0.22
C ASP A 38 -6.02 -8.65 0.73
N ASN A 39 -4.75 -8.30 0.76
CA ASN A 39 -3.69 -9.20 1.22
C ASN A 39 -3.70 -9.40 2.74
N GLU A 40 -4.24 -8.45 3.47
CA GLU A 40 -4.42 -8.47 4.92
C GLU A 40 -5.67 -9.27 5.32
N GLY A 41 -6.60 -9.53 4.39
CA GLY A 41 -7.86 -10.24 4.61
C GLY A 41 -9.00 -9.31 5.04
N ASN A 42 -8.95 -8.04 4.63
CA ASN A 42 -10.06 -7.10 4.77
C ASN A 42 -10.86 -7.04 3.48
N LEU A 43 -12.10 -6.57 3.57
CA LEU A 43 -12.92 -6.28 2.39
C LEU A 43 -12.69 -4.85 1.91
N GLY A 44 -12.47 -4.69 0.60
CA GLY A 44 -12.38 -3.39 -0.06
C GLY A 44 -13.69 -2.59 -0.02
N GLU A 45 -13.60 -1.33 -0.43
CA GLU A 45 -14.72 -0.38 -0.45
C GLU A 45 -15.69 -0.59 -1.62
N ASP A 46 -15.30 -1.31 -2.66
CA ASP A 46 -16.17 -1.64 -3.79
C ASP A 46 -17.22 -2.69 -3.37
N VAL A 47 -18.40 -2.20 -3.03
CA VAL A 47 -19.50 -3.03 -2.55
C VAL A 47 -20.47 -3.31 -3.68
N VAL A 48 -20.76 -4.60 -3.90
CA VAL A 48 -21.74 -5.06 -4.89
C VAL A 48 -22.75 -6.00 -4.23
N SER A 49 -23.91 -6.16 -4.85
CA SER A 49 -24.93 -7.14 -4.47
C SER A 49 -24.94 -8.34 -5.43
N PRO A 50 -25.44 -9.50 -4.99
CA PRO A 50 -25.77 -10.59 -5.91
C PRO A 50 -27.11 -10.29 -6.58
N ASN A 51 -27.26 -10.64 -7.87
CA ASN A 51 -28.54 -10.51 -8.56
C ASN A 51 -29.64 -11.46 -8.02
N THR A 52 -29.25 -12.48 -7.26
CA THR A 52 -30.16 -13.41 -6.57
C THR A 52 -29.53 -13.81 -5.23
N VAL A 53 -30.31 -13.78 -4.17
CA VAL A 53 -29.91 -14.22 -2.82
C VAL A 53 -30.50 -15.60 -2.54
N ASP A 54 -29.63 -16.55 -2.21
CA ASP A 54 -30.01 -17.86 -1.68
C ASP A 54 -29.46 -17.97 -0.25
N ASP A 55 -30.35 -18.16 0.72
CA ASP A 55 -30.04 -18.09 2.15
C ASP A 55 -29.00 -19.14 2.60
N LYS A 56 -28.81 -20.23 1.83
CA LYS A 56 -27.75 -21.21 2.13
C LYS A 56 -26.32 -20.62 2.05
N TYR A 57 -26.15 -19.51 1.31
CA TYR A 57 -24.86 -18.81 1.18
C TYR A 57 -24.70 -17.65 2.16
N LEU A 58 -25.69 -17.40 3.03
CA LEU A 58 -25.53 -16.41 4.08
C LEU A 58 -24.38 -16.78 5.01
N LEU A 59 -23.55 -15.79 5.29
CA LEU A 59 -22.43 -15.92 6.22
C LEU A 59 -22.91 -15.72 7.66
N ASN A 60 -22.37 -16.53 8.57
CA ASN A 60 -22.55 -16.42 10.00
C ASN A 60 -21.26 -15.96 10.67
N ASP A 61 -21.37 -15.26 11.81
CA ASP A 61 -20.19 -14.76 12.53
C ASP A 61 -19.20 -15.90 12.82
N GLY A 62 -17.94 -15.69 12.43
CA GLY A 62 -16.90 -16.69 12.55
C GLY A 62 -16.67 -17.57 11.32
N ASP A 63 -17.49 -17.47 10.27
CA ASP A 63 -17.22 -18.17 9.01
C ASP A 63 -15.91 -17.69 8.40
N VAL A 64 -15.09 -18.61 7.88
CA VAL A 64 -13.82 -18.29 7.22
C VAL A 64 -13.90 -18.63 5.74
N LEU A 65 -13.68 -17.64 4.88
CA LEU A 65 -13.66 -17.80 3.44
C LEU A 65 -12.23 -17.96 2.91
N PHE A 66 -12.08 -18.86 1.95
CA PHE A 66 -10.80 -19.15 1.28
C PHE A 66 -10.93 -18.90 -0.22
N ALA A 67 -10.12 -18.03 -0.77
CA ALA A 67 -10.06 -17.78 -2.20
C ALA A 67 -9.38 -18.95 -2.92
N ARG A 68 -10.07 -19.51 -3.94
CA ARG A 68 -9.64 -20.76 -4.58
C ARG A 68 -8.88 -20.58 -5.89
N THR A 69 -8.94 -19.42 -6.55
CA THR A 69 -8.48 -19.30 -7.94
C THR A 69 -7.81 -17.95 -8.24
N GLY A 70 -6.99 -17.94 -9.30
CA GLY A 70 -6.37 -16.75 -9.85
C GLY A 70 -5.28 -16.16 -8.97
N ALA A 71 -5.00 -14.87 -9.15
CA ALA A 71 -4.00 -14.11 -8.38
C ALA A 71 -4.36 -13.97 -6.89
N THR A 72 -5.59 -14.28 -6.51
CA THR A 72 -6.10 -14.19 -5.14
C THR A 72 -6.06 -15.53 -4.39
N VAL A 73 -5.65 -16.61 -5.03
CA VAL A 73 -5.55 -17.95 -4.42
C VAL A 73 -4.82 -17.88 -3.07
N GLY A 74 -5.42 -18.49 -2.05
CA GLY A 74 -4.89 -18.52 -0.70
C GLY A 74 -5.23 -17.29 0.16
N LYS A 75 -5.81 -16.22 -0.38
CA LYS A 75 -6.36 -15.15 0.46
C LYS A 75 -7.53 -15.67 1.28
N THR A 76 -7.67 -15.16 2.49
CA THR A 76 -8.73 -15.58 3.42
C THR A 76 -9.41 -14.38 4.05
N TYR A 77 -10.67 -14.53 4.37
CA TYR A 77 -11.49 -13.53 5.05
C TYR A 77 -12.23 -14.17 6.21
N LEU A 78 -12.14 -13.59 7.39
CA LEU A 78 -12.93 -13.98 8.57
C LEU A 78 -14.16 -13.09 8.64
N TYR A 79 -15.33 -13.65 8.38
CA TYR A 79 -16.56 -12.88 8.43
C TYR A 79 -16.94 -12.55 9.88
N ARG A 80 -17.36 -11.30 10.07
CA ARG A 80 -17.92 -10.76 11.29
C ARG A 80 -19.30 -10.15 11.01
N ALA A 81 -20.25 -10.36 11.90
CA ALA A 81 -21.60 -9.82 11.76
C ALA A 81 -21.63 -8.29 11.62
N SER A 82 -20.60 -7.58 12.13
CA SER A 82 -20.42 -6.13 11.95
C SER A 82 -20.23 -5.69 10.47
N ALA A 83 -19.89 -6.64 9.57
CA ALA A 83 -19.79 -6.37 8.13
C ALA A 83 -21.15 -6.31 7.42
N GLY A 84 -22.26 -6.51 8.15
CA GLY A 84 -23.61 -6.56 7.61
C GLY A 84 -23.96 -7.89 6.94
N ARG A 85 -25.12 -7.98 6.34
CA ARG A 85 -25.59 -9.20 5.66
C ARG A 85 -24.76 -9.48 4.43
N CYS A 86 -24.11 -10.64 4.37
CA CYS A 86 -23.25 -11.05 3.27
C CYS A 86 -23.57 -12.45 2.76
N ILE A 87 -23.48 -12.64 1.43
CA ILE A 87 -23.27 -13.96 0.80
C ILE A 87 -21.94 -13.96 0.07
N TYR A 88 -21.41 -15.12 -0.28
CA TYR A 88 -20.10 -15.26 -0.92
C TYR A 88 -20.16 -15.93 -2.29
N ALA A 89 -19.25 -15.54 -3.18
CA ALA A 89 -19.19 -15.96 -4.58
C ALA A 89 -18.56 -17.35 -4.76
N GLY A 90 -18.87 -18.02 -5.85
CA GLY A 90 -18.48 -19.40 -6.17
C GLY A 90 -16.95 -19.64 -6.28
N PHE A 91 -16.15 -18.59 -6.35
CA PHE A 91 -14.68 -18.67 -6.28
C PHE A 91 -14.12 -18.60 -4.86
N LEU A 92 -15.00 -18.57 -3.86
CA LEU A 92 -14.68 -18.68 -2.44
C LEU A 92 -15.18 -20.02 -1.91
N ILE A 93 -14.47 -20.56 -0.93
CA ILE A 93 -14.82 -21.77 -0.19
C ILE A 93 -15.04 -21.37 1.26
N ARG A 94 -16.21 -21.72 1.82
CA ARG A 94 -16.56 -21.47 3.22
C ARG A 94 -16.13 -22.65 4.10
N VAL A 95 -15.49 -22.32 5.21
CA VAL A 95 -15.27 -23.18 6.36
C VAL A 95 -16.10 -22.61 7.52
N VAL A 96 -16.91 -23.45 8.14
CA VAL A 96 -17.69 -23.13 9.35
C VAL A 96 -16.97 -23.77 10.55
N PRO A 97 -16.11 -23.04 11.29
CA PRO A 97 -15.29 -23.64 12.34
C PRO A 97 -16.13 -24.30 13.45
N ASN A 98 -15.80 -25.55 13.80
CA ASN A 98 -16.36 -26.21 14.97
C ASN A 98 -15.71 -25.60 16.22
N GLN A 99 -16.43 -24.71 16.90
CA GLN A 99 -15.90 -23.96 18.03
C GLN A 99 -15.62 -24.81 19.28
N GLU A 100 -16.02 -26.10 19.29
CA GLU A 100 -15.59 -27.07 20.30
C GLU A 100 -14.12 -27.54 20.06
N LEU A 101 -13.60 -27.35 18.85
CA LEU A 101 -12.25 -27.78 18.45
C LEU A 101 -11.33 -26.62 18.10
N ILE A 102 -11.87 -25.62 17.38
CA ILE A 102 -11.06 -24.50 16.85
C ILE A 102 -11.80 -23.17 16.93
N ARG A 103 -11.15 -22.15 17.45
CA ARG A 103 -11.63 -20.78 17.41
C ARG A 103 -11.51 -20.20 16.00
N PRO A 104 -12.54 -19.47 15.49
CA PRO A 104 -12.47 -18.83 14.15
C PRO A 104 -11.26 -17.91 13.97
N ASP A 105 -10.93 -17.11 14.98
CA ASP A 105 -9.76 -16.23 14.97
C ASP A 105 -8.44 -17.02 14.91
N TYR A 106 -8.35 -18.17 15.62
CA TYR A 106 -7.16 -19.02 15.56
C TYR A 106 -6.96 -19.57 14.14
N LEU A 107 -8.03 -20.09 13.53
CA LEU A 107 -8.00 -20.55 12.14
C LEU A 107 -7.58 -19.40 11.19
N TYR A 108 -8.14 -18.21 11.38
CA TYR A 108 -7.79 -17.04 10.58
C TYR A 108 -6.31 -16.66 10.72
N TYR A 109 -5.75 -16.61 11.94
CA TYR A 109 -4.32 -16.37 12.14
C TYR A 109 -3.46 -17.50 11.55
N PHE A 110 -3.88 -18.75 11.68
CA PHE A 110 -3.17 -19.86 11.01
C PHE A 110 -3.04 -19.60 9.50
N THR A 111 -4.06 -19.03 8.83
CA THR A 111 -3.98 -18.71 7.40
C THR A 111 -3.00 -17.58 7.03
N LYS A 112 -2.43 -16.90 8.00
CA LYS A 112 -1.34 -15.92 7.82
C LYS A 112 0.04 -16.53 8.06
N SER A 113 0.12 -17.78 8.52
CA SER A 113 1.34 -18.46 8.93
C SER A 113 2.24 -18.87 7.75
N PRO A 114 3.55 -19.05 7.99
CA PRO A 114 4.46 -19.61 6.99
C PRO A 114 4.03 -21.01 6.51
N GLN A 115 3.47 -21.84 7.39
CA GLN A 115 2.99 -23.18 7.03
C GLN A 115 1.86 -23.10 5.99
N TYR A 116 0.86 -22.25 6.21
CA TYR A 116 -0.23 -22.06 5.27
C TYR A 116 0.26 -21.45 3.94
N LYS A 117 1.11 -20.43 4.00
CA LYS A 117 1.72 -19.82 2.80
C LYS A 117 2.51 -20.86 1.99
N GLY A 118 3.25 -21.73 2.66
CA GLY A 118 3.98 -22.85 2.03
C GLY A 118 3.03 -23.84 1.35
N PHE A 119 1.90 -24.19 2.00
CA PHE A 119 0.86 -25.02 1.39
C PHE A 119 0.28 -24.38 0.11
N VAL A 120 -0.08 -23.10 0.17
CA VAL A 120 -0.60 -22.36 -0.99
C VAL A 120 0.43 -22.35 -2.14
N GLN A 121 1.69 -21.99 -1.84
CA GLN A 121 2.76 -21.94 -2.86
C GLN A 121 3.02 -23.31 -3.50
N SER A 122 3.02 -24.39 -2.72
CA SER A 122 3.22 -25.76 -3.24
C SER A 122 2.06 -26.18 -4.12
N SER A 123 0.83 -25.80 -3.77
CA SER A 123 -0.38 -26.09 -4.56
C SER A 123 -0.44 -25.31 -5.87
N MET A 124 0.20 -24.14 -5.94
CA MET A 124 0.25 -23.29 -7.15
C MET A 124 1.25 -23.78 -8.20
N LYS A 125 2.31 -24.49 -7.81
CA LYS A 125 3.38 -24.92 -8.72
C LYS A 125 2.96 -25.97 -9.76
N VAL A 126 1.79 -26.56 -9.64
CA VAL A 126 1.39 -27.77 -10.39
C VAL A 126 0.54 -27.46 -11.64
N VAL A 127 0.03 -26.22 -11.82
CA VAL A 127 -0.94 -25.91 -12.92
C VAL A 127 -0.75 -24.52 -13.49
N ALA A 128 -1.04 -24.36 -14.80
CA ALA A 128 -0.98 -23.07 -15.52
C ALA A 128 -1.94 -22.00 -14.98
N GLN A 129 -3.05 -22.39 -14.36
CA GLN A 129 -3.93 -21.51 -13.57
C GLN A 129 -3.99 -22.01 -12.14
N PRO A 130 -3.48 -21.24 -11.15
CA PRO A 130 -3.56 -21.60 -9.74
C PRO A 130 -5.00 -21.81 -9.31
N ASN A 131 -5.30 -23.01 -8.76
CA ASN A 131 -6.61 -23.34 -8.21
C ASN A 131 -6.45 -24.37 -7.08
N ILE A 132 -6.97 -24.05 -5.91
CA ILE A 132 -7.03 -24.94 -4.75
C ILE A 132 -8.52 -25.26 -4.50
N ASN A 133 -8.92 -26.51 -4.69
CA ASN A 133 -10.30 -26.93 -4.49
C ASN A 133 -10.63 -27.25 -3.03
N ALA A 134 -11.94 -27.44 -2.73
CA ALA A 134 -12.41 -27.70 -1.37
C ALA A 134 -11.78 -28.97 -0.75
N LYS A 135 -11.49 -30.00 -1.55
CA LYS A 135 -10.82 -31.22 -1.08
C LYS A 135 -9.38 -30.92 -0.65
N GLN A 136 -8.63 -30.17 -1.48
CA GLN A 136 -7.25 -29.83 -1.17
C GLN A 136 -7.14 -28.95 0.08
N TYR A 137 -8.01 -27.94 0.24
CA TYR A 137 -8.10 -27.17 1.48
C TYR A 137 -8.52 -28.07 2.65
N GLY A 138 -9.52 -28.95 2.46
CA GLY A 138 -10.00 -29.85 3.51
C GLY A 138 -8.93 -30.86 3.98
N ASP A 139 -8.02 -31.27 3.11
CA ASP A 139 -6.92 -32.19 3.46
C ASP A 139 -5.68 -31.47 4.03
N LEU A 140 -5.69 -30.12 4.14
CA LEU A 140 -4.63 -29.37 4.83
C LEU A 140 -4.57 -29.77 6.30
N GLU A 141 -3.40 -30.25 6.74
CA GLU A 141 -3.15 -30.70 8.11
C GLU A 141 -2.29 -29.70 8.88
N PHE A 142 -2.69 -29.41 10.11
CA PHE A 142 -1.91 -28.57 11.01
C PHE A 142 -2.18 -28.91 12.48
N ASN A 143 -1.31 -28.43 13.36
CA ASN A 143 -1.42 -28.63 14.79
C ASN A 143 -2.43 -27.65 15.38
N VAL A 144 -3.32 -28.18 16.23
CA VAL A 144 -4.33 -27.39 16.94
C VAL A 144 -4.13 -27.60 18.45
N PRO A 145 -3.82 -26.55 19.21
CA PRO A 145 -3.69 -26.61 20.65
C PRO A 145 -5.07 -26.67 21.33
N SER A 146 -5.10 -26.78 22.66
CA SER A 146 -6.32 -26.68 23.45
C SER A 146 -7.03 -25.33 23.25
N LEU A 147 -8.34 -25.27 23.45
CA LEU A 147 -9.10 -24.01 23.28
C LEU A 147 -8.55 -22.89 24.16
N SER A 148 -8.13 -23.20 25.40
CA SER A 148 -7.51 -22.20 26.28
C SER A 148 -6.19 -21.65 25.74
N GLU A 149 -5.35 -22.51 25.13
CA GLU A 149 -4.13 -22.07 24.48
C GLU A 149 -4.43 -21.25 23.22
N GLN A 150 -5.45 -21.65 22.42
CA GLN A 150 -5.92 -20.86 21.28
C GLN A 150 -6.35 -19.46 21.71
N ASP A 151 -7.17 -19.36 22.77
CA ASP A 151 -7.66 -18.09 23.30
C ASP A 151 -6.49 -17.18 23.73
N SER A 152 -5.47 -17.74 24.42
CA SER A 152 -4.25 -16.99 24.77
C SER A 152 -3.43 -16.55 23.58
N ILE A 153 -3.31 -17.39 22.53
CA ILE A 153 -2.60 -17.04 21.28
C ILE A 153 -3.33 -15.92 20.54
N ILE A 154 -4.67 -16.05 20.43
CA ILE A 154 -5.53 -15.04 19.79
C ILE A 154 -5.39 -13.69 20.48
N GLU A 155 -5.45 -13.65 21.80
CA GLU A 155 -5.32 -12.42 22.58
C GLU A 155 -4.00 -11.69 22.24
N LYS A 156 -2.88 -12.40 22.27
CA LYS A 156 -1.57 -11.82 21.97
C LYS A 156 -1.44 -11.32 20.53
N LEU A 157 -1.87 -12.14 19.55
CA LEU A 157 -1.80 -11.77 18.14
C LEU A 157 -2.74 -10.60 17.85
N LYS A 158 -3.94 -10.58 18.41
CA LYS A 158 -4.91 -9.50 18.27
C LYS A 158 -4.37 -8.19 18.86
N ALA A 159 -3.74 -8.24 20.03
CA ALA A 159 -3.14 -7.06 20.64
C ALA A 159 -2.07 -6.44 19.70
N VAL A 160 -1.16 -7.26 19.16
CA VAL A 160 -0.11 -6.78 18.24
C VAL A 160 -0.72 -6.29 16.92
N SER A 161 -1.67 -7.02 16.34
CA SER A 161 -2.38 -6.60 15.10
C SER A 161 -3.09 -5.26 15.28
N THR A 162 -3.69 -5.03 16.44
CA THR A 162 -4.36 -3.76 16.77
C THR A 162 -3.33 -2.63 16.82
N VAL A 163 -2.16 -2.83 17.44
CA VAL A 163 -1.09 -1.83 17.46
C VAL A 163 -0.63 -1.51 16.03
N ILE A 164 -0.42 -2.53 15.20
CA ILE A 164 -0.03 -2.34 13.78
C ILE A 164 -1.08 -1.48 13.04
N ALA A 165 -2.36 -1.82 13.17
CA ALA A 165 -3.45 -1.08 12.53
C ALA A 165 -3.53 0.39 13.02
N LEU A 166 -3.40 0.62 14.32
CA LEU A 166 -3.39 1.96 14.91
C LEU A 166 -2.19 2.79 14.41
N ARG A 167 -0.98 2.20 14.33
CA ARG A 167 0.20 2.91 13.81
C ARG A 167 0.08 3.26 12.33
N LYS A 168 -0.48 2.36 11.51
CA LYS A 168 -0.78 2.66 10.10
C LYS A 168 -1.76 3.84 9.99
N THR A 169 -2.84 3.83 10.77
CA THR A 169 -3.82 4.93 10.81
C THR A 169 -3.18 6.24 11.29
N GLU A 170 -2.30 6.19 12.29
CA GLU A 170 -1.59 7.37 12.79
C GLU A 170 -0.71 8.00 11.71
N LEU A 171 0.01 7.20 10.92
CA LEU A 171 0.80 7.71 9.79
C LEU A 171 -0.07 8.42 8.76
N LEU A 172 -1.22 7.84 8.39
CA LEU A 172 -2.16 8.49 7.48
C LEU A 172 -2.66 9.83 8.02
N LYS A 173 -3.02 9.90 9.31
CA LYS A 173 -3.46 11.14 9.95
C LYS A 173 -2.36 12.21 10.01
N LEU A 174 -1.11 11.82 10.18
CA LEU A 174 0.02 12.75 10.12
C LEU A 174 0.21 13.32 8.70
N ASP A 175 -0.03 12.54 7.65
CA ASP A 175 -0.04 13.04 6.27
C ASP A 175 -1.22 13.99 6.01
N GLU A 176 -2.41 13.66 6.50
CA GLU A 176 -3.59 14.52 6.41
C GLU A 176 -3.38 15.85 7.16
N LEU A 177 -2.71 15.81 8.30
CA LEU A 177 -2.39 16.99 9.10
C LEU A 177 -1.49 17.97 8.34
N ILE A 178 -0.49 17.50 7.60
CA ILE A 178 0.35 18.34 6.74
C ILE A 178 -0.50 19.01 5.65
N LYS A 179 -1.38 18.25 4.98
CA LYS A 179 -2.26 18.79 3.94
C LYS A 179 -3.23 19.82 4.51
N ALA A 180 -3.85 19.53 5.65
CA ALA A 180 -4.77 20.46 6.30
C ALA A 180 -4.07 21.77 6.68
N ARG A 181 -2.84 21.68 7.22
CA ARG A 181 -2.05 22.86 7.57
C ARG A 181 -1.65 23.67 6.33
N PHE A 182 -1.37 23.02 5.22
CA PHE A 182 -1.09 23.70 3.95
C PHE A 182 -2.32 24.51 3.51
N VAL A 183 -3.49 23.89 3.49
CA VAL A 183 -4.75 24.59 3.11
C VAL A 183 -5.03 25.75 4.07
N GLU A 184 -4.94 25.53 5.38
CA GLU A 184 -5.18 26.57 6.41
C GLU A 184 -4.29 27.82 6.21
N LEU A 185 -3.00 27.60 5.91
CA LEU A 185 -2.07 28.72 5.77
C LEU A 185 -2.13 29.42 4.40
N PHE A 186 -2.54 28.69 3.34
CA PHE A 186 -2.31 29.17 1.98
C PHE A 186 -3.56 29.37 1.14
N SER A 187 -4.76 28.97 1.60
CA SER A 187 -6.00 29.08 0.82
C SER A 187 -6.39 30.52 0.44
N GLU A 188 -5.97 31.50 1.22
CA GLU A 188 -6.30 32.93 0.99
C GLU A 188 -5.28 33.65 0.08
N TYR A 189 -4.18 32.97 -0.33
CA TYR A 189 -3.19 33.59 -1.19
C TYR A 189 -3.64 33.60 -2.65
N GLU A 190 -3.37 34.71 -3.34
CA GLU A 190 -3.72 34.88 -4.75
C GLU A 190 -2.83 34.05 -5.69
N TRP A 191 -3.41 33.50 -6.73
CA TRP A 191 -2.72 32.79 -7.83
C TRP A 191 -2.09 33.78 -8.81
N SER A 192 -1.19 34.60 -8.33
CA SER A 192 -0.61 35.74 -9.05
C SER A 192 0.77 35.50 -9.64
N THR A 193 1.38 34.33 -9.37
CA THR A 193 2.72 33.99 -9.84
C THR A 193 2.77 32.64 -10.57
N THR A 194 3.98 32.15 -10.88
CA THR A 194 4.19 30.86 -11.52
C THR A 194 5.23 30.03 -10.74
N ILE A 195 5.24 28.72 -10.96
CA ILE A 195 6.24 27.81 -10.38
C ILE A 195 7.66 28.25 -10.73
N GLY A 196 7.88 28.81 -11.91
CA GLY A 196 9.17 29.37 -12.32
C GLY A 196 9.66 30.57 -11.50
N ASN A 197 8.77 31.22 -10.72
CA ASN A 197 9.18 32.25 -9.78
C ASN A 197 9.95 31.67 -8.58
N TYR A 198 9.71 30.41 -8.24
CA TYR A 198 10.32 29.71 -7.11
C TYR A 198 11.47 28.79 -7.48
N ILE A 199 11.50 28.29 -8.72
CA ILE A 199 12.47 27.29 -9.20
C ILE A 199 13.52 27.96 -10.08
N ALA A 200 14.80 27.80 -9.71
CA ALA A 200 15.93 28.28 -10.51
C ALA A 200 16.29 27.30 -11.64
N GLU A 201 16.31 26.00 -11.32
CA GLU A 201 16.69 24.94 -12.27
C GLU A 201 15.97 23.64 -11.97
N LEU A 202 15.70 22.88 -13.01
CA LEU A 202 15.27 21.47 -12.95
C LEU A 202 16.39 20.61 -13.53
N ARG A 203 17.11 19.86 -12.70
CA ARG A 203 18.27 19.06 -13.09
C ARG A 203 17.92 17.59 -13.18
N GLY A 204 18.17 16.95 -14.31
CA GLY A 204 18.04 15.50 -14.49
C GLY A 204 19.40 14.84 -14.55
N GLY A 205 19.48 13.60 -14.12
CA GLY A 205 20.68 12.78 -14.23
C GLY A 205 20.66 11.86 -15.45
N LYS A 206 21.24 10.65 -15.31
CA LYS A 206 21.32 9.63 -16.38
C LYS A 206 20.73 8.31 -15.92
N SER A 207 19.89 7.71 -16.77
CA SER A 207 19.23 6.42 -16.52
C SER A 207 20.05 5.23 -17.03
N LEU A 208 21.29 5.11 -16.60
CA LEU A 208 22.10 3.93 -16.86
C LEU A 208 21.70 2.82 -15.86
N ALA A 209 21.77 1.56 -16.30
CA ALA A 209 21.52 0.40 -15.44
C ALA A 209 22.58 -0.66 -15.69
N GLY A 210 23.24 -1.10 -14.63
CA GLY A 210 24.09 -2.28 -14.57
C GLY A 210 23.29 -3.54 -14.27
N THR A 211 23.85 -4.68 -14.60
CA THR A 211 23.30 -6.01 -14.27
C THR A 211 23.77 -6.53 -12.91
N GLU A 212 24.92 -6.08 -12.46
CA GLU A 212 25.59 -6.54 -11.25
C GLU A 212 25.46 -5.54 -10.09
N PRO A 213 25.43 -6.01 -8.84
CA PRO A 213 25.47 -5.13 -7.68
C PRO A 213 26.68 -4.17 -7.73
N CYS A 214 26.42 -2.90 -7.45
CA CYS A 214 27.42 -1.85 -7.47
C CYS A 214 27.19 -0.89 -6.28
N LYS A 215 28.26 -0.18 -5.86
CA LYS A 215 28.20 0.84 -4.83
C LYS A 215 27.21 1.96 -5.21
N ASN A 216 27.28 2.40 -6.47
CA ASN A 216 26.48 3.50 -6.98
C ASN A 216 25.13 3.01 -7.50
N LYS A 217 24.06 3.71 -7.12
CA LYS A 217 22.66 3.37 -7.43
C LYS A 217 21.99 4.54 -8.12
N VAL A 218 21.09 4.25 -9.05
CA VAL A 218 20.25 5.25 -9.72
C VAL A 218 18.77 4.99 -9.36
N LEU A 219 18.05 6.05 -9.01
CA LEU A 219 16.63 5.97 -8.67
C LEU A 219 15.79 5.50 -9.87
N LYS A 220 14.72 4.78 -9.56
CA LYS A 220 13.59 4.57 -10.48
C LYS A 220 12.57 5.69 -10.30
N THR A 221 11.69 5.85 -11.27
CA THR A 221 10.58 6.83 -11.20
C THR A 221 9.69 6.60 -9.98
N GLY A 222 9.54 5.33 -9.55
CA GLY A 222 8.77 4.95 -8.35
C GLY A 222 9.22 5.63 -7.06
N ALA A 223 10.48 6.08 -6.98
CA ALA A 223 11.01 6.77 -5.79
C ALA A 223 10.28 8.08 -5.43
N ALA A 224 9.56 8.71 -6.38
CA ALA A 224 8.83 9.96 -6.16
C ALA A 224 7.32 9.85 -6.43
N THR A 225 6.80 8.66 -6.72
CA THR A 225 5.45 8.49 -7.31
C THR A 225 4.33 8.75 -6.30
N PHE A 226 4.52 8.41 -5.04
CA PHE A 226 3.44 8.37 -4.04
C PHE A 226 3.48 9.52 -3.01
N GLY A 227 4.22 10.58 -3.28
CA GLY A 227 4.29 11.75 -2.42
C GLY A 227 5.33 11.67 -1.30
N TRP A 228 5.98 10.53 -1.14
CA TRP A 228 7.14 10.34 -0.25
C TRP A 228 8.31 9.77 -1.03
N PHE A 229 9.50 9.97 -0.50
CA PHE A 229 10.71 9.41 -1.06
C PHE A 229 10.86 7.94 -0.65
N ASP A 230 10.94 7.04 -1.65
CA ASP A 230 11.19 5.61 -1.43
C ASP A 230 12.62 5.26 -1.91
N PRO A 231 13.60 5.11 -1.00
CA PRO A 231 14.99 4.81 -1.34
C PRO A 231 15.19 3.40 -1.90
N GLU A 232 14.23 2.48 -1.73
CA GLU A 232 14.31 1.12 -2.26
C GLU A 232 13.97 1.03 -3.75
N GLN A 233 13.45 2.11 -4.34
CA GLN A 233 13.17 2.21 -5.77
C GLN A 233 14.42 2.61 -6.55
N TYR A 234 15.38 1.70 -6.68
CA TYR A 234 16.64 1.93 -7.41
C TYR A 234 17.02 0.80 -8.36
N LYS A 235 18.03 1.05 -9.18
CA LYS A 235 18.82 0.08 -9.93
C LYS A 235 20.30 0.34 -9.64
N PHE A 236 21.14 -0.68 -9.82
CA PHE A 236 22.58 -0.49 -9.79
C PHE A 236 23.05 0.24 -11.06
N LEU A 237 24.01 1.14 -10.91
CA LEU A 237 24.73 1.71 -12.05
C LEU A 237 25.76 0.72 -12.57
N PRO A 238 26.23 0.83 -13.84
CA PRO A 238 27.38 0.03 -14.31
C PRO A 238 28.60 0.27 -13.42
N GLN A 239 29.39 -0.80 -13.17
CA GLN A 239 30.55 -0.75 -12.26
C GLN A 239 31.64 0.21 -12.70
N ASP A 240 31.78 0.39 -14.02
CA ASP A 240 32.76 1.27 -14.69
C ASP A 240 32.26 2.71 -14.90
N TYR A 241 31.02 3.01 -14.46
CA TYR A 241 30.44 4.34 -14.61
C TYR A 241 30.62 5.16 -13.34
N GLU A 242 31.31 6.30 -13.46
CA GLU A 242 31.43 7.29 -12.38
C GLU A 242 30.36 8.38 -12.55
N PRO A 243 29.34 8.43 -11.66
CA PRO A 243 28.27 9.41 -11.77
C PRO A 243 28.73 10.81 -11.36
N LEU A 244 28.19 11.84 -12.01
CA LEU A 244 28.47 13.22 -11.68
C LEU A 244 27.93 13.57 -10.29
N GLN A 245 28.71 14.30 -9.50
CA GLN A 245 28.35 14.70 -8.15
C GLN A 245 27.06 15.56 -8.13
N GLU A 246 26.83 16.38 -9.14
CA GLU A 246 25.62 17.21 -9.29
C GLU A 246 24.34 16.40 -9.47
N HIS A 247 24.43 15.11 -9.83
CA HIS A 247 23.30 14.19 -9.92
C HIS A 247 23.08 13.40 -8.64
N LYS A 248 23.87 13.63 -7.59
CA LYS A 248 23.71 12.94 -6.31
C LYS A 248 22.43 13.40 -5.62
N VAL A 249 21.74 12.44 -5.00
CA VAL A 249 20.58 12.72 -4.13
C VAL A 249 21.11 13.22 -2.78
N GLU A 250 20.56 14.33 -2.33
CA GLU A 250 20.96 14.97 -1.07
C GLU A 250 19.74 15.21 -0.18
N THR A 251 19.97 15.22 1.12
CA THR A 251 18.95 15.63 2.10
C THR A 251 18.50 17.08 1.83
N GLY A 252 17.20 17.30 1.78
CA GLY A 252 16.61 18.57 1.39
C GLY A 252 16.17 18.67 -0.07
N ASP A 253 16.50 17.67 -0.88
CA ASP A 253 16.08 17.67 -2.28
C ASP A 253 14.57 17.48 -2.45
N VAL A 254 14.00 18.22 -3.40
CA VAL A 254 12.70 17.92 -3.99
C VAL A 254 12.92 17.29 -5.35
N MET A 255 12.27 16.15 -5.58
CA MET A 255 12.32 15.47 -6.88
C MET A 255 10.95 15.45 -7.55
N ILE A 256 10.94 15.61 -8.87
CA ILE A 256 9.73 15.62 -9.70
C ILE A 256 9.84 14.57 -10.80
N SER A 257 8.82 13.73 -10.94
CA SER A 257 8.69 12.78 -12.05
C SER A 257 8.23 13.49 -13.32
N ARG A 258 9.15 13.68 -14.28
CA ARG A 258 8.82 14.34 -15.57
C ARG A 258 8.02 13.44 -16.51
N MET A 259 8.09 12.12 -16.32
CA MET A 259 7.47 11.12 -17.21
C MET A 259 6.85 10.01 -16.38
N ASN A 260 5.53 9.83 -16.52
CA ASN A 260 4.75 8.81 -15.82
C ASN A 260 3.38 8.62 -16.51
N THR A 261 2.46 7.84 -15.91
CA THR A 261 1.07 7.81 -16.35
C THR A 261 0.43 9.21 -16.26
N PRO A 262 -0.70 9.46 -16.94
CA PRO A 262 -1.39 10.76 -16.89
C PRO A 262 -1.70 11.26 -15.47
N GLU A 263 -1.97 10.36 -14.54
CA GLU A 263 -2.30 10.64 -13.14
C GLU A 263 -1.05 10.96 -12.31
N LEU A 264 0.10 10.42 -12.68
CA LEU A 264 1.34 10.44 -11.90
C LEU A 264 2.44 11.32 -12.51
N VAL A 265 2.27 11.85 -13.73
CA VAL A 265 3.21 12.83 -14.28
C VAL A 265 3.28 14.06 -13.36
N GLY A 266 4.48 14.53 -13.04
CA GLY A 266 4.70 15.60 -12.08
C GLY A 266 4.58 15.18 -10.61
N ALA A 267 4.35 13.89 -10.30
CA ALA A 267 4.44 13.41 -8.92
C ALA A 267 5.81 13.76 -8.34
N CYS A 268 5.84 14.15 -7.08
CA CYS A 268 7.05 14.65 -6.43
C CYS A 268 7.19 14.11 -5.01
N SER A 269 8.41 14.14 -4.49
CA SER A 269 8.73 13.81 -3.12
C SER A 269 9.84 14.71 -2.56
N TYR A 270 9.94 14.77 -1.24
CA TYR A 270 10.99 15.47 -0.52
C TYR A 270 11.90 14.45 0.18
N VAL A 271 13.21 14.68 0.13
CA VAL A 271 14.23 13.80 0.72
C VAL A 271 14.56 14.29 2.12
N PHE A 272 13.93 13.71 3.15
CA PHE A 272 14.26 14.02 4.55
C PHE A 272 15.62 13.47 4.95
N GLU A 273 15.99 12.28 4.44
CA GLU A 273 17.26 11.63 4.67
C GLU A 273 17.72 10.97 3.37
N ALA A 274 18.89 11.38 2.88
CA ALA A 274 19.45 10.86 1.64
C ALA A 274 20.29 9.61 1.90
N PRO A 275 20.05 8.50 1.15
CA PRO A 275 20.92 7.33 1.20
C PRO A 275 22.27 7.63 0.53
N GLU A 276 23.29 6.90 0.97
CA GLU A 276 24.61 7.01 0.35
C GLU A 276 24.63 6.51 -1.10
N ASN A 277 25.43 7.15 -1.94
CA ASN A 277 25.71 6.72 -3.33
C ASN A 277 24.46 6.54 -4.20
N MET A 278 23.45 7.38 -3.99
CA MET A 278 22.20 7.42 -4.75
C MET A 278 22.21 8.62 -5.71
N TYR A 279 21.76 8.40 -6.97
CA TYR A 279 21.84 9.39 -8.04
C TYR A 279 20.51 9.51 -8.77
N TYR A 280 20.27 10.71 -9.34
CA TYR A 280 19.09 11.01 -10.16
C TYR A 280 19.15 10.32 -11.52
N PRO A 281 18.03 9.77 -12.02
CA PRO A 281 17.88 9.38 -13.42
C PRO A 281 17.53 10.58 -14.30
N ASP A 282 17.39 10.36 -15.60
CA ASP A 282 16.89 11.36 -16.55
C ASP A 282 15.37 11.63 -16.41
N ARG A 283 14.62 10.71 -15.81
CA ARG A 283 13.15 10.78 -15.63
C ARG A 283 12.70 11.46 -14.36
N LEU A 284 13.61 11.73 -13.44
CA LEU A 284 13.38 12.52 -12.24
C LEU A 284 14.22 13.79 -12.29
N TRP A 285 13.59 14.93 -12.02
CA TRP A 285 14.31 16.19 -11.87
C TRP A 285 14.54 16.51 -10.40
N LYS A 286 15.78 16.86 -10.06
CA LYS A 286 16.14 17.60 -8.86
C LYS A 286 15.70 19.05 -9.01
N VAL A 287 14.94 19.56 -8.07
CA VAL A 287 14.49 20.96 -8.04
C VAL A 287 15.54 21.81 -7.34
N ILE A 288 16.09 22.77 -8.04
CA ILE A 288 16.94 23.81 -7.43
C ILE A 288 16.08 25.04 -7.20
N THR A 289 15.83 25.36 -5.96
CA THR A 289 14.99 26.51 -5.58
C THR A 289 15.76 27.83 -5.65
N LYS A 290 15.01 28.93 -5.84
CA LYS A 290 15.54 30.29 -5.66
C LYS A 290 15.52 30.67 -4.18
N ASN A 291 16.12 31.79 -3.82
CA ASN A 291 16.22 32.28 -2.44
C ASN A 291 14.86 32.64 -1.81
N ASN A 292 13.84 32.87 -2.62
CA ASN A 292 12.46 33.15 -2.20
C ASN A 292 11.60 31.90 -2.03
N ALA A 293 12.19 30.71 -2.05
CA ALA A 293 11.44 29.46 -2.03
C ALA A 293 12.02 28.46 -1.02
N ASN A 294 11.15 27.90 -0.19
CA ASN A 294 11.48 26.79 0.69
C ASN A 294 11.18 25.44 -0.02
N PRO A 295 12.13 24.49 -0.08
CA PRO A 295 11.91 23.21 -0.76
C PRO A 295 10.70 22.41 -0.25
N ILE A 296 10.43 22.43 1.07
CA ILE A 296 9.27 21.72 1.66
C ILE A 296 7.96 22.36 1.20
N PHE A 297 7.88 23.69 1.13
CA PHE A 297 6.74 24.38 0.58
C PHE A 297 6.52 24.01 -0.90
N ILE A 298 7.59 24.00 -1.72
CA ILE A 298 7.51 23.60 -3.14
C ILE A 298 7.03 22.16 -3.29
N TRP A 299 7.52 21.25 -2.46
CA TRP A 299 7.03 19.87 -2.47
C TRP A 299 5.51 19.77 -2.24
N GLN A 300 4.97 20.46 -1.22
CA GLN A 300 3.54 20.44 -0.94
C GLN A 300 2.73 21.21 -1.98
N LEU A 301 3.24 22.35 -2.46
CA LEU A 301 2.62 23.14 -3.52
C LEU A 301 2.40 22.30 -4.79
N LEU A 302 3.35 21.45 -5.18
CA LEU A 302 3.24 20.57 -6.34
C LEU A 302 2.19 19.45 -6.18
N TRP A 303 1.73 19.18 -4.95
CA TRP A 303 0.61 18.28 -4.67
C TRP A 303 -0.74 19.00 -4.58
N ASP A 304 -0.78 20.32 -4.68
CA ASP A 304 -2.04 21.06 -4.76
C ASP A 304 -2.90 20.54 -5.92
N PRO A 305 -4.22 20.27 -5.71
CA PRO A 305 -5.08 19.68 -6.74
C PRO A 305 -5.14 20.50 -8.02
N GLU A 306 -5.15 21.84 -7.93
CA GLU A 306 -5.18 22.72 -9.10
C GLU A 306 -3.85 22.67 -9.87
N ILE A 307 -2.72 22.64 -9.19
CA ILE A 307 -1.41 22.46 -9.84
C ILE A 307 -1.33 21.09 -10.49
N ARG A 308 -1.79 20.04 -9.84
CA ARG A 308 -1.87 18.69 -10.43
C ARG A 308 -2.73 18.67 -11.68
N ARG A 309 -3.87 19.35 -11.68
CA ARG A 309 -4.73 19.51 -12.86
C ARG A 309 -3.98 20.20 -14.01
N GLN A 310 -3.31 21.32 -13.74
CA GLN A 310 -2.54 22.07 -14.75
C GLN A 310 -1.36 21.22 -15.30
N ILE A 311 -0.66 20.46 -14.44
CA ILE A 311 0.39 19.53 -14.88
C ILE A 311 -0.17 18.49 -15.86
N LYS A 312 -1.30 17.86 -15.51
CA LYS A 312 -1.95 16.85 -16.36
C LYS A 312 -2.36 17.43 -17.70
N GLU A 313 -2.96 18.61 -17.75
CA GLU A 313 -3.39 19.30 -18.98
C GLU A 313 -2.21 19.72 -19.87
N LYS A 314 -1.12 20.23 -19.29
CA LYS A 314 0.08 20.65 -20.04
C LYS A 314 0.98 19.49 -20.43
N SER A 315 0.81 18.31 -19.82
CA SER A 315 1.54 17.10 -20.18
C SER A 315 0.98 16.48 -21.46
N GLY A 316 1.80 15.69 -22.16
CA GLY A 316 1.37 14.98 -23.35
C GLY A 316 2.29 13.80 -23.63
N GLY A 317 1.82 12.84 -24.42
CA GLY A 317 2.59 11.66 -24.83
C GLY A 317 2.01 11.05 -26.10
N THR A 318 2.87 10.37 -26.87
CA THR A 318 2.50 9.70 -28.12
C THR A 318 1.77 8.36 -27.92
N SER A 319 1.85 7.79 -26.72
CA SER A 319 1.09 6.61 -26.31
C SER A 319 0.20 7.00 -25.13
N GLY A 320 -1.08 6.63 -25.16
CA GLY A 320 -2.05 6.94 -24.09
C GLY A 320 -1.68 6.47 -22.67
N THR A 321 -0.55 5.75 -22.52
CA THR A 321 -0.09 5.18 -21.25
C THR A 321 1.01 5.98 -20.56
N MET A 322 1.76 6.84 -21.29
CA MET A 322 2.90 7.58 -20.73
C MET A 322 2.82 9.05 -21.15
N HIS A 323 2.72 9.93 -20.17
CA HIS A 323 2.76 11.38 -20.33
C HIS A 323 4.11 11.94 -19.91
N ASN A 324 4.50 13.05 -20.53
CA ASN A 324 5.72 13.79 -20.23
C ASN A 324 5.39 15.28 -20.15
N ILE A 325 5.97 15.97 -19.17
CA ILE A 325 5.92 17.43 -19.08
C ILE A 325 7.31 18.00 -19.38
N SER A 326 7.39 19.07 -20.17
CA SER A 326 8.66 19.77 -20.41
C SER A 326 8.95 20.80 -19.31
N LYS A 327 10.23 21.14 -19.11
CA LYS A 327 10.65 22.14 -18.11
C LYS A 327 9.92 23.48 -18.29
N PRO A 328 9.84 24.09 -19.50
CA PRO A 328 9.10 25.34 -19.67
C PRO A 328 7.64 25.23 -19.27
N LYS A 329 6.94 24.17 -19.69
CA LYS A 329 5.52 23.97 -19.37
C LYS A 329 5.28 23.85 -17.87
N LEU A 330 6.18 23.18 -17.12
CA LEU A 330 6.08 23.08 -15.67
C LEU A 330 6.31 24.45 -15.01
N LEU A 331 7.31 25.19 -15.45
CA LEU A 331 7.67 26.50 -14.87
C LEU A 331 6.62 27.59 -15.15
N GLU A 332 5.82 27.46 -16.21
CA GLU A 332 4.71 28.38 -16.56
C GLU A 332 3.42 28.09 -15.81
N ILE A 333 3.34 27.04 -15.00
CA ILE A 333 2.15 26.71 -14.22
C ILE A 333 1.90 27.82 -13.19
N LYS A 334 0.68 28.34 -13.20
CA LYS A 334 0.25 29.37 -12.24
C LYS A 334 0.17 28.77 -10.83
N CYS A 335 0.56 29.55 -9.84
CA CYS A 335 0.49 29.18 -8.43
C CYS A 335 0.30 30.41 -7.54
N ILE A 336 0.12 30.16 -6.25
CA ILE A 336 0.03 31.17 -5.21
C ILE A 336 1.38 31.87 -5.02
N ASP A 337 1.33 33.17 -4.67
CA ASP A 337 2.51 33.95 -4.30
C ASP A 337 2.59 34.09 -2.78
N VAL A 338 3.56 33.44 -2.17
CA VAL A 338 3.69 33.33 -0.71
C VAL A 338 5.05 33.85 -0.26
N PRO A 339 5.12 34.73 0.74
CA PRO A 339 6.40 35.18 1.31
C PRO A 339 7.19 34.02 1.91
N VAL A 340 8.53 34.02 1.70
CA VAL A 340 9.41 32.94 2.15
C VAL A 340 9.39 32.72 3.68
N THR A 341 9.09 33.75 4.45
CA THR A 341 8.91 33.65 5.91
C THR A 341 7.78 32.71 6.28
N VAL A 342 6.59 32.85 5.62
CA VAL A 342 5.43 31.98 5.88
C VAL A 342 5.68 30.55 5.35
N GLN A 343 6.41 30.43 4.23
CA GLN A 343 6.85 29.11 3.74
C GLN A 343 7.76 28.41 4.75
N ASN A 344 8.65 29.17 5.44
CA ASN A 344 9.54 28.62 6.45
C ASN A 344 8.80 28.16 7.71
N ASP A 345 7.80 28.92 8.18
CA ASP A 345 6.95 28.53 9.31
C ASP A 345 6.21 27.20 9.01
N PHE A 346 5.68 27.07 7.80
CA PHE A 346 5.08 25.81 7.34
C PHE A 346 6.11 24.67 7.29
N ALA A 347 7.30 24.95 6.75
CA ALA A 347 8.36 23.94 6.65
C ALA A 347 8.81 23.44 8.04
N ASP A 348 8.89 24.30 9.03
CA ASP A 348 9.25 23.91 10.40
C ASP A 348 8.16 23.04 11.04
N PHE A 349 6.89 23.35 10.79
CA PHE A 349 5.77 22.48 11.18
C PHE A 349 5.90 21.09 10.53
N VAL A 350 6.14 21.02 9.22
CA VAL A 350 6.30 19.74 8.48
C VAL A 350 7.46 18.92 9.04
N LYS A 351 8.60 19.55 9.35
CA LYS A 351 9.75 18.85 9.96
C LYS A 351 9.41 18.26 11.35
N GLN A 352 8.56 18.95 12.15
CA GLN A 352 8.11 18.41 13.44
C GLN A 352 7.20 17.21 13.25
N VAL A 353 6.26 17.28 12.29
CA VAL A 353 5.41 16.14 11.94
C VAL A 353 6.23 14.96 11.42
N ASP A 354 7.25 15.21 10.57
CA ASP A 354 8.14 14.17 10.06
C ASP A 354 8.90 13.43 11.18
N LYS A 355 9.42 14.16 12.18
CA LYS A 355 10.03 13.52 13.36
C LYS A 355 9.04 12.58 14.07
N SER A 356 7.77 12.97 14.18
CA SER A 356 6.73 12.11 14.75
C SER A 356 6.48 10.88 13.87
N LYS A 357 6.43 11.07 12.54
CA LYS A 357 6.29 9.93 11.58
C LYS A 357 7.42 8.92 11.73
N VAL A 358 8.67 9.36 11.85
CA VAL A 358 9.83 8.45 12.06
C VAL A 358 9.67 7.62 13.34
N VAL A 359 9.19 8.22 14.43
CA VAL A 359 8.93 7.48 15.69
C VAL A 359 7.85 6.42 15.49
N VAL A 360 6.75 6.79 14.82
CA VAL A 360 5.63 5.87 14.55
C VAL A 360 6.05 4.75 13.59
N GLN A 361 6.82 5.05 12.55
CA GLN A 361 7.35 4.05 11.61
C GLN A 361 8.27 3.05 12.30
N ASN A 362 9.15 3.51 13.19
CA ASN A 362 10.01 2.62 13.97
C ASN A 362 9.22 1.73 14.94
N ALA A 363 8.15 2.26 15.55
CA ALA A 363 7.25 1.48 16.39
C ALA A 363 6.47 0.46 15.57
N LEU A 364 5.98 0.81 14.37
CA LEU A 364 5.32 -0.09 13.43
C LEU A 364 6.26 -1.24 13.03
N LYS A 365 7.47 -0.94 12.60
CA LYS A 365 8.48 -1.96 12.24
C LYS A 365 8.75 -2.95 13.38
N LYS A 366 8.85 -2.47 14.62
CA LYS A 366 9.02 -3.34 15.79
C LYS A 366 7.81 -4.24 16.03
N ALA A 367 6.59 -3.70 15.83
CA ALA A 367 5.35 -4.46 15.98
C ALA A 367 5.22 -5.53 14.87
N ASP A 368 5.59 -5.24 13.64
CA ASP A 368 5.62 -6.21 12.54
C ASP A 368 6.60 -7.36 12.84
N ILE A 369 7.82 -7.05 13.28
CA ILE A 369 8.82 -8.06 13.69
C ILE A 369 8.28 -8.93 14.83
N LEU A 370 7.63 -8.33 15.82
CA LEU A 370 7.02 -9.07 16.93
C LEU A 370 5.90 -9.99 16.43
N PHE A 371 5.03 -9.49 15.56
CA PHE A 371 3.96 -10.28 14.97
C PHE A 371 4.52 -11.51 14.22
N ASP A 372 5.51 -11.31 13.37
CA ASP A 372 6.14 -12.39 12.60
C ASP A 372 6.81 -13.42 13.53
N SER A 373 7.47 -12.97 14.60
CA SER A 373 8.07 -13.86 15.61
C SER A 373 7.02 -14.72 16.34
N LEU A 374 5.91 -14.10 16.73
CA LEU A 374 4.78 -14.82 17.35
C LEU A 374 4.16 -15.83 16.37
N MET A 375 3.96 -15.43 15.12
CA MET A 375 3.45 -16.34 14.08
C MET A 375 4.36 -17.54 13.87
N GLN A 376 5.67 -17.35 13.83
CA GLN A 376 6.65 -18.44 13.74
C GLN A 376 6.63 -19.33 14.99
N THR A 377 6.38 -18.75 16.16
CA THR A 377 6.35 -19.50 17.43
C THR A 377 5.11 -20.40 17.55
N TYR A 378 3.95 -19.86 17.15
CA TYR A 378 2.67 -20.56 17.38
C TYR A 378 2.24 -21.46 16.23
N PHE A 379 2.73 -21.22 15.02
CA PHE A 379 2.30 -21.94 13.80
C PHE A 379 3.50 -22.59 13.08
N ARG A 380 4.32 -23.29 13.83
CA ARG A 380 5.42 -24.12 13.31
C ARG A 380 4.93 -25.41 12.71
#